data_f577ee72d6ca2a3c3927a6047fbd7554
#
_entry.id   f577ee72d6ca2a3c3927a6047fbd7554
#
_cell.length_a   1.000
_cell.length_b   1.000
_cell.length_c   1.000
_cell.angle_alpha   90.00
_cell.angle_beta   90.00
_cell.angle_gamma   90.00
#
_symmetry.space_group_name_H-M   'P 1'
#
loop_
_entity.id
_entity.type
_entity.pdbx_description
1 polymer ?
#
loop_
_entity_poly.entity_id
_entity_poly.type
_entity_poly.pdbx_seq_one_letter_code
_entity_poly.pdbx_strand_id
1 'polypeptide(L)'
;MEPVTDATVYVVDDDADVREALAWLLRSRRLLSECYRSAEDFEAGVLKLPPVVRRPSCLLLDMRMTGMSGLSLFNRMLERGEIAAMPVIFLTGHADVPTAVDTVKRGAFDFCEKPFSDNALVDRIAQALA
;
A
#
# COMPACT_ATOMS: atom_id res chain seq x y z
N MET A 1 -3.22 17.95 -17.99
CA MET A 1 -2.28 16.89 -17.69
C MET A 1 -3.00 15.56 -17.60
N GLU A 2 -2.46 14.55 -18.26
CA GLU A 2 -3.06 13.25 -18.24
C GLU A 2 -2.89 12.57 -16.89
N PRO A 3 -3.91 11.93 -16.34
CA PRO A 3 -3.74 11.11 -15.16
C PRO A 3 -2.85 9.91 -15.49
N VAL A 4 -2.21 9.35 -14.48
CA VAL A 4 -1.41 8.14 -14.64
C VAL A 4 -2.40 6.98 -14.79
N THR A 5 -2.77 6.67 -16.02
CA THR A 5 -3.84 5.69 -16.30
C THR A 5 -3.40 4.25 -16.13
N ASP A 6 -2.08 4.02 -16.15
CA ASP A 6 -1.54 2.65 -16.06
C ASP A 6 -1.19 2.24 -14.64
N ALA A 7 -1.11 3.20 -13.72
CA ALA A 7 -0.71 2.92 -12.35
C ALA A 7 -1.86 2.33 -11.55
N THR A 8 -1.54 1.40 -10.67
CA THR A 8 -2.52 0.78 -9.77
C THR A 8 -2.09 1.00 -8.33
N VAL A 9 -3.06 1.37 -7.48
CA VAL A 9 -2.85 1.46 -6.04
C VAL A 9 -3.43 0.18 -5.43
N TYR A 10 -2.57 -0.63 -4.85
CA TYR A 10 -3.02 -1.82 -4.13
C TYR A 10 -3.33 -1.44 -2.69
N VAL A 11 -4.42 -1.97 -2.16
CA VAL A 11 -4.84 -1.72 -0.78
C VAL A 11 -4.93 -3.06 -0.08
N VAL A 12 -4.14 -3.25 0.97
CA VAL A 12 -4.17 -4.46 1.78
C VAL A 12 -4.51 -4.08 3.21
N ASP A 13 -5.73 -4.38 3.61
CA ASP A 13 -6.26 -4.06 4.94
C ASP A 13 -7.38 -5.05 5.24
N ASP A 14 -7.39 -5.63 6.43
CA ASP A 14 -8.41 -6.62 6.78
C ASP A 14 -9.74 -6.00 7.20
N ASP A 15 -9.81 -4.69 7.36
CA ASP A 15 -11.04 -3.97 7.68
C ASP A 15 -11.78 -3.60 6.40
N ALA A 16 -12.95 -4.20 6.21
CA ALA A 16 -13.77 -3.96 5.01
C ALA A 16 -14.16 -2.49 4.87
N ASP A 17 -14.43 -1.80 5.97
CA ASP A 17 -14.83 -0.39 5.92
C ASP A 17 -13.68 0.49 5.44
N VAL A 18 -12.46 0.18 5.86
CA VAL A 18 -11.27 0.91 5.40
C VAL A 18 -11.06 0.66 3.90
N ARG A 19 -11.15 -0.60 3.46
CA ARG A 19 -11.00 -0.92 2.04
C ARG A 19 -12.04 -0.19 1.19
N GLU A 20 -13.29 -0.17 1.63
CA GLU A 20 -14.37 0.47 0.88
C GLU A 20 -14.15 1.99 0.80
N ALA A 21 -13.79 2.60 1.92
CA ALA A 21 -13.53 4.04 1.97
C ALA A 21 -12.35 4.41 1.07
N LEU A 22 -11.29 3.62 1.09
CA LEU A 22 -10.12 3.87 0.24
C LEU A 22 -10.45 3.67 -1.24
N ALA A 23 -11.19 2.63 -1.58
CA ALA A 23 -11.60 2.41 -2.96
C ALA A 23 -12.41 3.58 -3.50
N TRP A 24 -13.32 4.10 -2.69
CA TRP A 24 -14.12 5.27 -3.05
C TRP A 24 -13.24 6.51 -3.24
N LEU A 25 -12.34 6.77 -2.29
CA LEU A 25 -11.44 7.91 -2.37
C LEU A 25 -10.59 7.85 -3.65
N LEU A 26 -9.98 6.70 -3.91
CA LEU A 26 -9.10 6.55 -5.05
C LEU A 26 -9.86 6.70 -6.36
N ARG A 27 -11.07 6.15 -6.44
CA ARG A 27 -11.91 6.33 -7.62
C ARG A 27 -12.24 7.81 -7.84
N SER A 28 -12.53 8.53 -6.76
CA SER A 28 -12.87 9.96 -6.87
C SER A 28 -11.69 10.79 -7.38
N ARG A 29 -10.49 10.28 -7.26
CA ARG A 29 -9.27 10.93 -7.73
C ARG A 29 -8.75 10.31 -9.04
N ARG A 30 -9.56 9.47 -9.68
CA ARG A 30 -9.23 8.81 -10.96
C ARG A 30 -8.00 7.91 -10.86
N LEU A 31 -7.80 7.28 -9.72
CA LEU A 31 -6.74 6.31 -9.50
C LEU A 31 -7.33 4.91 -9.51
N LEU A 32 -6.71 4.01 -10.27
CA LEU A 32 -7.09 2.60 -10.26
C LEU A 32 -6.67 1.97 -8.96
N SER A 33 -7.51 1.12 -8.40
CA SER A 33 -7.18 0.42 -7.18
C SER A 33 -7.66 -1.02 -7.20
N GLU A 34 -6.94 -1.86 -6.46
CA GLU A 34 -7.35 -3.23 -6.19
C GLU A 34 -7.17 -3.48 -4.71
N CYS A 35 -8.20 -4.01 -4.07
CA CYS A 35 -8.20 -4.22 -2.62
C CYS A 35 -8.09 -5.69 -2.29
N TYR A 36 -7.33 -5.99 -1.25
CA TYR A 36 -7.11 -7.34 -0.74
C TYR A 36 -7.34 -7.32 0.77
N ARG A 37 -8.00 -8.35 1.27
CA ARG A 37 -8.34 -8.44 2.70
C ARG A 37 -7.23 -9.05 3.54
N SER A 38 -6.17 -9.56 2.91
CA SER A 38 -5.06 -10.18 3.63
C SER A 38 -3.77 -10.07 2.84
N ALA A 39 -2.67 -10.15 3.56
CA ALA A 39 -1.35 -10.19 2.95
C ALA A 39 -1.18 -11.45 2.10
N GLU A 40 -1.74 -12.56 2.57
CA GLU A 40 -1.68 -13.83 1.85
C GLU A 40 -2.36 -13.75 0.49
N ASP A 41 -3.56 -13.14 0.44
CA ASP A 41 -4.28 -12.96 -0.82
C ASP A 41 -3.53 -12.05 -1.77
N PHE A 42 -2.95 -10.98 -1.26
CA PHE A 42 -2.15 -10.07 -2.07
C PHE A 42 -0.93 -10.77 -2.65
N GLU A 43 -0.21 -11.52 -1.83
CA GLU A 43 0.96 -12.26 -2.26
C GLU A 43 0.60 -13.24 -3.38
N ALA A 44 -0.48 -13.98 -3.20
CA ALA A 44 -0.93 -14.98 -4.17
C ALA A 44 -1.43 -14.33 -5.46
N GLY A 45 -2.10 -13.19 -5.37
CA GLY A 45 -2.73 -12.55 -6.54
C GLY A 45 -1.82 -11.62 -7.30
N VAL A 46 -0.86 -10.99 -6.65
CA VAL A 46 -0.03 -9.94 -7.26
C VAL A 46 1.44 -10.31 -7.28
N LEU A 47 2.00 -10.66 -6.12
CA LEU A 47 3.47 -10.86 -6.03
C LEU A 47 3.94 -12.14 -6.73
N LYS A 48 3.04 -13.06 -7.03
CA LYS A 48 3.38 -14.23 -7.85
C LYS A 48 3.48 -13.94 -9.32
N LEU A 49 2.91 -12.80 -9.77
CA LEU A 49 3.03 -12.40 -11.17
C LEU A 49 4.46 -11.92 -11.44
N PRO A 50 5.03 -12.26 -12.61
CA PRO A 50 6.35 -11.71 -12.96
C PRO A 50 6.29 -10.19 -12.97
N PRO A 51 7.32 -9.48 -12.46
CA PRO A 51 7.33 -8.02 -12.46
C PRO A 51 7.06 -7.39 -13.83
N VAL A 52 7.47 -8.07 -14.89
CA VAL A 52 7.34 -7.56 -16.26
C VAL A 52 5.88 -7.39 -16.68
N VAL A 53 4.95 -8.13 -16.09
CA VAL A 53 3.52 -8.01 -16.43
C VAL A 53 2.76 -7.11 -15.46
N ARG A 54 3.42 -6.57 -14.44
CA ARG A 54 2.77 -5.68 -13.50
C ARG A 54 2.87 -4.24 -13.99
N ARG A 55 1.78 -3.49 -13.76
CA ARG A 55 1.77 -2.06 -14.04
C ARG A 55 2.55 -1.33 -12.95
N PRO A 56 2.99 -0.08 -13.23
CA PRO A 56 3.50 0.77 -12.16
C PRO A 56 2.48 0.81 -11.01
N SER A 57 2.96 0.72 -9.78
CA SER A 57 2.04 0.57 -8.66
C SER A 57 2.65 1.06 -7.37
N CYS A 58 1.79 1.30 -6.39
CA CYS A 58 2.19 1.44 -5.00
C CYS A 58 1.24 0.64 -4.13
N LEU A 59 1.67 0.37 -2.91
CA LEU A 59 0.94 -0.47 -1.97
C LEU A 59 0.61 0.32 -0.72
N LEU A 60 -0.69 0.40 -0.41
CA LEU A 60 -1.15 0.87 0.90
C LEU A 60 -1.33 -0.36 1.76
N LEU A 61 -0.58 -0.46 2.83
CA LEU A 61 -0.47 -1.70 3.61
C LEU A 61 -0.76 -1.43 5.08
N ASP A 62 -1.83 -2.06 5.59
CA ASP A 62 -2.15 -2.00 7.00
C ASP A 62 -1.07 -2.71 7.81
N MET A 63 -0.63 -2.09 8.90
CA MET A 63 0.45 -2.63 9.73
C MET A 63 0.03 -3.92 10.42
N ARG A 64 -1.19 -3.96 10.95
CA ARG A 64 -1.68 -5.09 11.73
C ARG A 64 -2.89 -5.73 11.08
N MET A 65 -2.77 -7.03 10.82
CA MET A 65 -3.85 -7.81 10.24
C MET A 65 -3.86 -9.20 10.85
N THR A 66 -5.03 -9.85 10.79
CA THR A 66 -5.16 -11.25 11.16
C THR A 66 -4.35 -12.10 10.18
N GLY A 67 -3.64 -13.10 10.68
CA GLY A 67 -2.74 -13.91 9.86
C GLY A 67 -1.42 -13.17 9.66
N MET A 68 -0.92 -13.12 8.44
CA MET A 68 0.34 -12.43 8.16
C MET A 68 0.15 -10.92 8.37
N SER A 69 1.00 -10.30 9.19
CA SER A 69 0.94 -8.86 9.41
C SER A 69 1.48 -8.11 8.21
N GLY A 70 1.13 -6.81 8.13
CA GLY A 70 1.71 -5.94 7.12
C GLY A 70 3.22 -5.86 7.23
N LEU A 71 3.73 -5.82 8.46
CA LEU A 71 5.18 -5.79 8.68
C LEU A 71 5.85 -7.05 8.13
N SER A 72 5.26 -8.22 8.33
CA SER A 72 5.80 -9.47 7.78
C SER A 72 5.81 -9.46 6.26
N LEU A 73 4.73 -8.99 5.64
CA LEU A 73 4.67 -8.88 4.18
C LEU A 73 5.76 -7.93 3.67
N PHE A 74 5.92 -6.78 4.32
CA PHE A 74 6.94 -5.81 3.95
C PHE A 74 8.35 -6.43 4.02
N ASN A 75 8.65 -7.17 5.08
CA ASN A 75 9.94 -7.82 5.22
C ASN A 75 10.18 -8.82 4.08
N ARG A 76 9.16 -9.58 3.69
CA ARG A 76 9.26 -10.52 2.56
C ARG A 76 9.53 -9.77 1.25
N MET A 77 8.86 -8.63 1.05
CA MET A 77 9.08 -7.81 -0.14
C MET A 77 10.49 -7.23 -0.16
N LEU A 78 11.03 -6.81 0.98
CA LEU A 78 12.41 -6.35 1.09
C LEU A 78 13.38 -7.44 0.67
N GLU A 79 13.20 -8.64 1.19
CA GLU A 79 14.08 -9.78 0.88
C GLU A 79 14.07 -10.13 -0.61
N ARG A 80 12.93 -9.92 -1.27
CA ARG A 80 12.77 -10.23 -2.70
C ARG A 80 13.13 -9.07 -3.61
N GLY A 81 13.51 -7.92 -3.05
CA GLY A 81 13.85 -6.75 -3.85
C GLY A 81 12.66 -6.11 -4.54
N GLU A 82 11.45 -6.28 -4.02
CA GLU A 82 10.24 -5.78 -4.67
C GLU A 82 9.91 -4.33 -4.33
N ILE A 83 10.55 -3.78 -3.30
CA ILE A 83 10.24 -2.43 -2.80
C ILE A 83 10.56 -1.35 -3.85
N ALA A 84 11.59 -1.54 -4.65
CA ALA A 84 11.99 -0.56 -5.66
C ALA A 84 10.91 -0.37 -6.72
N ALA A 85 10.23 -1.47 -7.11
CA ALA A 85 9.21 -1.44 -8.15
C ALA A 85 7.83 -1.13 -7.61
N MET A 86 7.62 -1.33 -6.31
CA MET A 86 6.31 -1.14 -5.68
C MET A 86 6.50 -0.46 -4.33
N PRO A 87 6.57 0.88 -4.32
CA PRO A 87 6.70 1.62 -3.06
C PRO A 87 5.58 1.28 -2.08
N VAL A 88 5.91 1.18 -0.80
CA VAL A 88 4.97 0.81 0.26
C VAL A 88 4.70 2.02 1.15
N ILE A 89 3.42 2.32 1.32
CA ILE A 89 2.94 3.30 2.29
C ILE A 89 2.16 2.55 3.35
N PHE A 90 2.66 2.57 4.59
CA PHE A 90 1.95 1.90 5.68
C PHE A 90 0.77 2.72 6.17
N LEU A 91 -0.32 2.02 6.48
CA LEU A 91 -1.45 2.59 7.22
C LEU A 91 -1.31 2.09 8.66
N THR A 92 -1.23 2.99 9.62
CA THR A 92 -0.88 2.60 10.97
C THR A 92 -1.77 3.27 12.01
N GLY A 93 -2.02 2.57 13.12
CA GLY A 93 -2.62 3.17 14.30
C GLY A 93 -1.60 3.93 15.12
N HIS A 94 -2.07 4.73 16.07
CA HIS A 94 -1.19 5.58 16.88
C HIS A 94 -0.09 4.78 17.60
N ALA A 95 -0.44 3.62 18.13
CA ALA A 95 0.50 2.81 18.91
C ALA A 95 1.64 2.23 18.04
N ASP A 96 1.44 2.13 16.73
CA ASP A 96 2.41 1.53 15.82
C ASP A 96 3.26 2.55 15.07
N VAL A 97 3.10 3.84 15.35
CA VAL A 97 3.89 4.88 14.68
C VAL A 97 5.40 4.67 14.82
N PRO A 98 5.93 4.32 15.99
CA PRO A 98 7.38 4.06 16.10
C PRO A 98 7.85 2.93 15.17
N THR A 99 7.06 1.87 15.03
CA THR A 99 7.37 0.77 14.11
C THR A 99 7.31 1.25 12.66
N ALA A 100 6.31 2.07 12.32
CA ALA A 100 6.18 2.63 10.97
C ALA A 100 7.38 3.51 10.61
N VAL A 101 7.83 4.34 11.54
CA VAL A 101 9.03 5.16 11.33
C VAL A 101 10.24 4.28 11.03
N ASP A 102 10.39 3.18 11.76
CA ASP A 102 11.48 2.24 11.51
C ASP A 102 11.39 1.63 10.11
N THR A 103 10.19 1.28 9.64
CA THR A 103 10.05 0.71 8.29
C THR A 103 10.45 1.71 7.21
N VAL A 104 10.17 2.99 7.40
CA VAL A 104 10.59 4.02 6.44
C VAL A 104 12.12 4.07 6.37
N LYS A 105 12.80 3.96 7.50
CA LYS A 105 14.26 3.90 7.52
C LYS A 105 14.80 2.67 6.77
N ARG A 106 14.02 1.60 6.70
CA ARG A 106 14.43 0.37 6.04
C ARG A 106 13.95 0.26 4.59
N GLY A 107 13.25 1.26 4.09
CA GLY A 107 12.89 1.30 2.68
C GLY A 107 11.42 1.51 2.35
N ALA A 108 10.51 1.54 3.32
CA ALA A 108 9.13 1.92 3.05
C ALA A 108 9.11 3.37 2.55
N PHE A 109 8.19 3.67 1.65
CA PHE A 109 8.11 5.01 1.09
C PHE A 109 7.68 6.03 2.14
N ASP A 110 6.63 5.70 2.91
CA ASP A 110 6.10 6.59 3.94
C ASP A 110 5.09 5.80 4.79
N PHE A 111 4.46 6.49 5.73
CA PHE A 111 3.33 5.95 6.47
C PHE A 111 2.28 7.05 6.68
N CYS A 112 1.04 6.64 6.91
CA CYS A 112 -0.05 7.54 7.29
C CYS A 112 -0.73 6.97 8.52
N GLU A 113 -0.91 7.81 9.53
CA GLU A 113 -1.59 7.42 10.77
C GLU A 113 -3.10 7.50 10.58
N LYS A 114 -3.81 6.48 11.04
CA LYS A 114 -5.27 6.46 11.03
C LYS A 114 -5.81 7.24 12.24
N PRO A 115 -6.84 8.05 12.10
CA PRO A 115 -7.51 8.41 10.86
C PRO A 115 -6.66 9.38 10.04
N PHE A 116 -6.54 9.12 8.75
CA PHE A 116 -5.69 9.93 7.88
C PHE A 116 -6.51 10.99 7.13
N SER A 117 -5.82 12.05 6.72
CA SER A 117 -6.40 13.05 5.83
C SER A 117 -6.40 12.48 4.40
N ASP A 118 -7.55 12.58 3.72
CA ASP A 118 -7.67 12.11 2.35
C ASP A 118 -6.64 12.79 1.44
N ASN A 119 -6.51 14.10 1.55
CA ASN A 119 -5.58 14.85 0.71
C ASN A 119 -4.15 14.49 1.00
N ALA A 120 -3.78 14.33 2.27
CA ALA A 120 -2.42 13.96 2.63
C ALA A 120 -2.06 12.57 2.09
N LEU A 121 -2.99 11.63 2.19
CA LEU A 121 -2.77 10.28 1.67
C LEU A 121 -2.63 10.29 0.15
N VAL A 122 -3.50 11.00 -0.55
CA VAL A 122 -3.44 11.08 -2.01
C VAL A 122 -2.15 11.75 -2.47
N ASP A 123 -1.67 12.76 -1.75
CA ASP A 123 -0.39 13.39 -2.07
C ASP A 123 0.76 12.40 -1.95
N ARG A 124 0.77 11.56 -0.92
CA ARG A 124 1.80 10.54 -0.76
C ARG A 124 1.75 9.51 -1.87
N ILE A 125 0.55 9.09 -2.25
CA ILE A 125 0.37 8.15 -3.37
C ILE A 125 0.91 8.75 -4.66
N ALA A 126 0.60 10.01 -4.94
CA ALA A 126 1.09 10.68 -6.14
C ALA A 126 2.62 10.72 -6.16
N GLN A 127 3.23 11.01 -5.02
CA GLN A 127 4.70 11.01 -4.90
C GLN A 127 5.28 9.61 -5.12
N ALA A 128 4.63 8.59 -4.59
CA ALA A 128 5.10 7.22 -4.75
C ALA A 128 5.02 6.74 -6.19
N LEU A 129 4.02 7.22 -6.94
CA LEU A 129 3.81 6.83 -8.33
C LEU A 129 4.61 7.68 -9.33
N ALA A 130 5.22 8.74 -8.87
CA ALA A 130 5.95 9.64 -9.74
C ALA A 130 7.25 9.05 -10.30
#